data_78fa3bfa10335dfa2b1ff518f5fb19c7
#
_entry.id   78fa3bfa10335dfa2b1ff518f5fb19c7
#
_cell.length_a   1.000
_cell.length_b   1.000
_cell.length_c   1.000
_cell.angle_alpha   90.00
_cell.angle_beta   90.00
_cell.angle_gamma   90.00
#
_symmetry.space_group_name_H-M   'P 1'
#
loop_
_entity.id
_entity.type
_entity.pdbx_description
1 polymer ?
#
loop_
_entity_poly.entity_id
_entity_poly.type
_entity_poly.pdbx_seq_one_letter_code
_entity_poly.pdbx_strand_id
1 'polypeptide(L)'
;MVTIDKDRIKQAIQKAERRTSGEIRVSVSPLFWGDVRKAAEKAFARLGMTATKDRNAVLFFVVPARRKFVVFGDSGIHERVGQEFWHHIVRTVSEKFKQGDLTGGLVAGIEAVGGDLAKHFPYDAASDSNELPDDVDYGPPSN
;
A
#
# COMPACT_ATOMS: atom_id res chain seq x y z
N MET A 1 -0.90 -4.99 -22.68
CA MET A 1 -0.03 -4.34 -21.70
C MET A 1 -0.86 -3.87 -20.52
N VAL A 2 -0.44 -4.20 -19.32
CA VAL A 2 -1.14 -3.74 -18.12
C VAL A 2 -0.61 -2.36 -17.74
N THR A 3 -1.48 -1.38 -17.76
CA THR A 3 -1.12 -0.02 -17.36
C THR A 3 -1.74 0.31 -16.01
N ILE A 4 -1.00 1.09 -15.22
CA ILE A 4 -1.47 1.57 -13.93
C ILE A 4 -1.72 3.07 -14.05
N ASP A 5 -2.93 3.48 -13.67
CA ASP A 5 -3.31 4.89 -13.62
C ASP A 5 -2.81 5.49 -12.30
N LYS A 6 -1.61 6.03 -12.34
CA LYS A 6 -0.94 6.57 -11.14
C LYS A 6 -1.71 7.72 -10.50
N ASP A 7 -2.44 8.50 -11.29
CA ASP A 7 -3.20 9.62 -10.75
C ASP A 7 -4.41 9.16 -9.94
N ARG A 8 -5.11 8.13 -10.42
CA ARG A 8 -6.21 7.52 -9.68
C ARG A 8 -5.73 6.92 -8.37
N ILE A 9 -4.57 6.26 -8.39
CA ILE A 9 -3.97 5.67 -7.19
C ILE A 9 -3.60 6.76 -6.19
N LYS A 10 -2.93 7.81 -6.66
CA LYS A 10 -2.55 8.95 -5.80
C LYS A 10 -3.78 9.58 -5.15
N GLN A 11 -4.85 9.79 -5.91
CA GLN A 11 -6.11 10.34 -5.39
C GLN A 11 -6.72 9.44 -4.33
N ALA A 12 -6.69 8.12 -4.54
CA ALA A 12 -7.20 7.15 -3.57
C ALA A 12 -6.39 7.19 -2.26
N ILE A 13 -5.06 7.29 -2.37
CA ILE A 13 -4.17 7.42 -1.21
C ILE A 13 -4.49 8.71 -0.44
N GLN A 14 -4.59 9.82 -1.13
CA GLN A 14 -4.88 11.11 -0.49
C GLN A 14 -6.23 11.09 0.23
N LYS A 15 -7.24 10.49 -0.39
CA LYS A 15 -8.56 10.33 0.19
C LYS A 15 -8.53 9.45 1.44
N ALA A 16 -7.81 8.34 1.39
CA ALA A 16 -7.66 7.44 2.54
C ALA A 16 -6.94 8.14 3.69
N GLU A 17 -5.89 8.90 3.40
CA GLU A 17 -5.09 9.58 4.41
C GLU A 17 -5.80 10.74 5.09
N ARG A 18 -6.94 11.16 4.56
CA ARG A 18 -7.82 12.10 5.26
C ARG A 18 -8.70 11.44 6.32
N ARG A 19 -8.77 10.10 6.32
CA ARG A 19 -9.60 9.31 7.25
C ARG A 19 -8.79 8.68 8.37
N THR A 20 -7.48 8.56 8.20
CA THR A 20 -6.61 7.87 9.14
C THR A 20 -5.26 8.56 9.25
N SER A 21 -4.58 8.43 10.38
CA SER A 21 -3.19 8.84 10.52
C SER A 21 -2.22 7.88 9.85
N GLY A 22 -2.70 6.70 9.42
CA GLY A 22 -1.88 5.72 8.72
C GLY A 22 -1.36 6.23 7.40
N GLU A 23 -0.19 5.75 7.00
CA GLU A 23 0.46 6.14 5.75
C GLU A 23 0.39 4.98 4.75
N ILE A 24 0.00 5.29 3.51
CA ILE A 24 -0.19 4.28 2.47
C ILE A 24 0.69 4.62 1.27
N ARG A 25 1.42 3.64 0.77
CA ARG A 25 2.19 3.79 -0.46
C ARG A 25 1.98 2.60 -1.39
N VAL A 26 2.17 2.85 -2.67
CA VAL A 26 2.15 1.83 -3.73
C VAL A 26 3.50 1.83 -4.41
N SER A 27 4.10 0.65 -4.56
CA SER A 27 5.33 0.45 -5.31
C SER A 27 5.06 -0.53 -6.44
N VAL A 28 5.40 -0.13 -7.66
CA VAL A 28 5.26 -0.96 -8.87
C VAL A 28 6.65 -1.37 -9.32
N SER A 29 6.92 -2.67 -9.27
CA SER A 29 8.23 -3.21 -9.59
C SER A 29 8.31 -3.67 -11.05
N PRO A 30 9.43 -3.44 -11.73
CA PRO A 30 9.68 -4.14 -13.00
C PRO A 30 9.86 -5.63 -12.74
N LEU A 31 9.88 -6.41 -13.81
CA LEU A 31 10.09 -7.86 -13.71
C LEU A 31 11.41 -8.19 -13.03
N PHE A 32 11.36 -9.12 -12.09
CA PHE A 32 12.54 -9.72 -11.47
C PHE A 32 12.23 -11.16 -11.10
N TRP A 33 13.26 -11.97 -10.91
CA TRP A 33 13.14 -13.37 -10.49
C TRP A 33 13.62 -13.48 -9.05
N GLY A 34 12.73 -13.85 -8.16
CA GLY A 34 13.04 -13.95 -6.74
C GLY A 34 11.78 -13.88 -5.90
N ASP A 35 11.97 -13.81 -4.59
CA ASP A 35 10.90 -13.80 -3.62
C ASP A 35 10.24 -12.42 -3.58
N VAL A 36 8.96 -12.36 -3.93
CA VAL A 36 8.19 -11.10 -3.99
C VAL A 36 8.05 -10.48 -2.61
N ARG A 37 7.84 -11.30 -1.57
CA ARG A 37 7.70 -10.78 -0.20
C ARG A 37 8.99 -10.14 0.30
N LYS A 38 10.13 -10.77 0.03
CA LYS A 38 11.43 -10.18 0.39
C LYS A 38 11.68 -8.88 -0.35
N ALA A 39 11.29 -8.82 -1.63
CA ALA A 39 11.39 -7.59 -2.41
C ALA A 39 10.51 -6.49 -1.84
N ALA A 40 9.30 -6.84 -1.37
CA ALA A 40 8.40 -5.89 -0.72
C ALA A 40 9.00 -5.34 0.57
N GLU A 41 9.64 -6.20 1.38
CA GLU A 41 10.31 -5.79 2.61
C GLU A 41 11.45 -4.81 2.33
N LYS A 42 12.25 -5.09 1.29
CA LYS A 42 13.32 -4.19 0.86
C LYS A 42 12.79 -2.85 0.38
N ALA A 43 11.70 -2.85 -0.39
CA ALA A 43 11.06 -1.62 -0.85
C ALA A 43 10.53 -0.81 0.32
N PHE A 44 9.92 -1.46 1.30
CA PHE A 44 9.42 -0.82 2.51
C PHE A 44 10.54 -0.07 3.24
N ALA A 45 11.69 -0.72 3.42
CA ALA A 45 12.85 -0.10 4.05
C ALA A 45 13.44 1.04 3.20
N ARG A 46 13.60 0.81 1.90
CA ARG A 46 14.14 1.81 0.96
C ARG A 46 13.30 3.10 0.94
N LEU A 47 11.97 2.95 1.01
CA LEU A 47 11.05 4.07 0.98
C LEU A 47 10.91 4.78 2.34
N GLY A 48 11.65 4.34 3.35
CA GLY A 48 11.62 4.96 4.67
C GLY A 48 10.31 4.75 5.42
N MET A 49 9.58 3.68 5.11
CA MET A 49 8.24 3.47 5.65
C MET A 49 8.23 3.07 7.12
N THR A 50 9.39 2.72 7.69
CA THR A 50 9.50 2.46 9.13
C THR A 50 9.58 3.74 9.96
N ALA A 51 9.75 4.90 9.31
CA ALA A 51 9.99 6.16 10.00
C ALA A 51 8.71 6.89 10.42
N THR A 52 7.55 6.25 10.36
CA THR A 52 6.30 6.87 10.80
C THR A 52 6.19 6.80 12.33
N LYS A 53 5.59 7.82 12.92
CA LYS A 53 5.44 7.98 14.36
C LYS A 53 4.78 6.77 15.03
N ASP A 54 3.70 6.27 14.43
CA ASP A 54 2.91 5.18 15.01
C ASP A 54 3.22 3.82 14.39
N ARG A 55 4.25 3.72 13.55
CA ARG A 55 4.61 2.49 12.84
C ARG A 55 3.39 1.90 12.12
N ASN A 56 2.62 2.76 11.44
CA ASN A 56 1.34 2.41 10.82
C ASN A 56 1.33 2.60 9.30
N ALA A 57 2.45 2.39 8.65
CA ALA A 57 2.55 2.44 7.20
C ALA A 57 2.13 1.12 6.56
N VAL A 58 1.47 1.20 5.41
CA VAL A 58 1.09 0.04 4.59
C VAL A 58 1.62 0.23 3.18
N LEU A 59 2.31 -0.78 2.67
CA LEU A 59 2.82 -0.80 1.31
C LEU A 59 2.05 -1.83 0.48
N PHE A 60 1.56 -1.39 -0.68
CA PHE A 60 1.08 -2.29 -1.74
C PHE A 60 2.23 -2.44 -2.74
N PHE A 61 2.85 -3.60 -2.76
CA PHE A 61 3.97 -3.92 -3.64
C PHE A 61 3.48 -4.81 -4.78
N VAL A 62 3.60 -4.35 -6.00
CA VAL A 62 3.02 -5.02 -7.18
C VAL A 62 4.09 -5.32 -8.20
N VAL A 63 4.07 -6.54 -8.74
CA VAL A 63 4.92 -6.96 -9.86
C VAL A 63 3.98 -7.35 -11.01
N PRO A 64 3.56 -6.39 -11.85
CA PRO A 64 2.55 -6.66 -12.89
C PRO A 64 2.93 -7.78 -13.85
N ALA A 65 4.20 -7.83 -14.26
CA ALA A 65 4.68 -8.85 -15.20
C ALA A 65 4.57 -10.27 -14.63
N ARG A 66 4.53 -10.44 -13.32
CA ARG A 66 4.36 -11.75 -12.65
C ARG A 66 2.95 -11.96 -12.14
N ARG A 67 2.07 -10.98 -12.29
CA ARG A 67 0.71 -10.98 -11.73
C ARG A 67 0.71 -11.29 -10.24
N LYS A 68 1.66 -10.71 -9.51
CA LYS A 68 1.82 -10.89 -8.06
C LYS A 68 1.80 -9.56 -7.33
N PHE A 69 1.32 -9.60 -6.10
CA PHE A 69 1.37 -8.44 -5.22
C PHE A 69 1.53 -8.90 -3.77
N VAL A 70 2.02 -7.99 -2.94
CA VAL A 70 2.11 -8.18 -1.49
C VAL A 70 1.58 -6.92 -0.82
N VAL A 71 0.79 -7.10 0.22
CA VAL A 71 0.39 -5.99 1.11
C VAL A 71 1.21 -6.15 2.38
N PHE A 72 2.03 -5.18 2.69
CA PHE A 72 2.97 -5.24 3.81
C PHE A 72 2.70 -4.09 4.78
N GLY A 73 2.43 -4.43 6.03
CA GLY A 73 2.16 -3.44 7.07
C GLY A 73 3.24 -3.41 8.14
N ASP A 74 3.46 -2.24 8.74
CA ASP A 74 4.42 -2.09 9.82
C ASP A 74 3.91 -2.64 11.15
N SER A 75 4.81 -2.73 12.13
CA SER A 75 4.56 -3.36 13.42
C SER A 75 3.38 -2.77 14.19
N GLY A 76 3.20 -1.45 14.12
CA GLY A 76 2.10 -0.79 14.82
C GLY A 76 0.71 -1.24 14.36
N ILE A 77 0.61 -1.68 13.09
CA ILE A 77 -0.64 -2.22 12.57
C ILE A 77 -0.84 -3.66 13.07
N HIS A 78 0.21 -4.49 12.99
CA HIS A 78 0.13 -5.88 13.43
C HIS A 78 -0.26 -6.03 14.90
N GLU A 79 0.08 -5.06 15.73
CA GLU A 79 -0.31 -5.06 17.14
C GLU A 79 -1.81 -4.83 17.35
N ARG A 80 -2.51 -4.27 16.36
CA ARG A 80 -3.90 -3.84 16.51
C ARG A 80 -4.89 -4.63 15.68
N VAL A 81 -4.41 -5.37 14.66
CA VAL A 81 -5.29 -6.11 13.75
C VAL A 81 -4.88 -7.58 13.70
N GLY A 82 -5.86 -8.45 13.42
CA GLY A 82 -5.61 -9.86 13.23
C GLY A 82 -5.46 -10.23 11.76
N GLN A 83 -5.34 -11.53 11.50
CA GLN A 83 -5.15 -12.06 10.14
C GLN A 83 -6.31 -11.75 9.22
N GLU A 84 -7.54 -11.66 9.75
CA GLU A 84 -8.71 -11.35 8.92
C GLU A 84 -8.61 -9.99 8.24
N PHE A 85 -8.00 -9.01 8.89
CA PHE A 85 -7.73 -7.71 8.27
C PHE A 85 -6.94 -7.89 6.96
N TRP A 86 -5.83 -8.63 7.03
CA TRP A 86 -4.95 -8.85 5.88
C TRP A 86 -5.63 -9.70 4.81
N HIS A 87 -6.34 -10.75 5.21
CA HIS A 87 -7.08 -11.61 4.27
C HIS A 87 -8.13 -10.82 3.51
N HIS A 88 -8.85 -9.93 4.20
CA HIS A 88 -9.85 -9.07 3.57
C HIS A 88 -9.23 -8.16 2.51
N ILE A 89 -8.11 -7.51 2.84
CA ILE A 89 -7.42 -6.63 1.89
C ILE A 89 -6.94 -7.42 0.67
N VAL A 90 -6.30 -8.57 0.89
CA VAL A 90 -5.79 -9.41 -0.20
C VAL A 90 -6.94 -9.88 -1.11
N ARG A 91 -8.06 -10.31 -0.55
CA ARG A 91 -9.22 -10.73 -1.34
C ARG A 91 -9.76 -9.59 -2.19
N THR A 92 -9.88 -8.40 -1.60
CA THR A 92 -10.39 -7.22 -2.29
C THR A 92 -9.54 -6.87 -3.52
N VAL A 93 -8.22 -6.90 -3.37
CA VAL A 93 -7.29 -6.62 -4.47
C VAL A 93 -7.32 -7.74 -5.50
N SER A 94 -7.28 -9.00 -5.04
CA SER A 94 -7.20 -10.18 -5.91
C SER A 94 -8.40 -10.31 -6.85
N GLU A 95 -9.59 -9.99 -6.38
CA GLU A 95 -10.81 -10.08 -7.20
C GLU A 95 -10.72 -9.21 -8.45
N LYS A 96 -10.22 -7.98 -8.30
CA LYS A 96 -10.05 -7.07 -9.42
C LYS A 96 -8.89 -7.48 -10.31
N PHE A 97 -7.80 -7.96 -9.71
CA PHE A 97 -6.62 -8.42 -10.48
C PHE A 97 -6.98 -9.60 -11.37
N LYS A 98 -7.82 -10.52 -10.91
CA LYS A 98 -8.30 -11.66 -11.71
C LYS A 98 -9.10 -11.21 -12.92
N GLN A 99 -9.73 -10.06 -12.86
CA GLN A 99 -10.48 -9.46 -13.96
C GLN A 99 -9.59 -8.63 -14.88
N GLY A 100 -8.29 -8.56 -14.61
CA GLY A 100 -7.34 -7.75 -15.38
C GLY A 100 -7.33 -6.27 -15.01
N ASP A 101 -8.03 -5.89 -13.95
CA ASP A 101 -8.13 -4.50 -13.51
C ASP A 101 -7.16 -4.23 -12.35
N LEU A 102 -5.91 -3.94 -12.72
CA LEU A 102 -4.85 -3.71 -11.74
C LEU A 102 -5.07 -2.40 -10.97
N THR A 103 -5.36 -1.33 -11.68
CA THR A 103 -5.63 -0.02 -11.04
C THR A 103 -6.83 -0.11 -10.11
N GLY A 104 -7.92 -0.71 -10.58
CA GLY A 104 -9.13 -0.88 -9.76
C GLY A 104 -8.89 -1.70 -8.52
N GLY A 105 -8.05 -2.75 -8.62
CA GLY A 105 -7.69 -3.57 -7.47
C GLY A 105 -6.91 -2.79 -6.42
N LEU A 106 -5.93 -2.01 -6.85
CA LEU A 106 -5.15 -1.18 -5.94
C LEU A 106 -6.01 -0.10 -5.28
N VAL A 107 -6.86 0.57 -6.07
CA VAL A 107 -7.78 1.59 -5.52
C VAL A 107 -8.71 0.97 -4.48
N ALA A 108 -9.31 -0.19 -4.78
CA ALA A 108 -10.21 -0.87 -3.85
C ALA A 108 -9.47 -1.29 -2.57
N GLY A 109 -8.23 -1.79 -2.69
CA GLY A 109 -7.40 -2.15 -1.55
C GLY A 109 -7.06 -0.96 -0.68
N ILE A 110 -6.70 0.16 -1.30
CA ILE A 110 -6.39 1.40 -0.60
C ILE A 110 -7.62 1.91 0.17
N GLU A 111 -8.79 1.90 -0.45
CA GLU A 111 -10.03 2.30 0.20
C GLU A 111 -10.35 1.41 1.40
N ALA A 112 -10.18 0.10 1.25
CA ALA A 112 -10.43 -0.87 2.32
C ALA A 112 -9.45 -0.66 3.49
N VAL A 113 -8.15 -0.47 3.19
CA VAL A 113 -7.15 -0.18 4.22
C VAL A 113 -7.49 1.13 4.94
N GLY A 114 -7.82 2.18 4.18
CA GLY A 114 -8.16 3.48 4.76
C GLY A 114 -9.33 3.39 5.72
N GLY A 115 -10.39 2.66 5.34
CA GLY A 115 -11.55 2.45 6.18
C GLY A 115 -11.24 1.66 7.44
N ASP A 116 -10.46 0.59 7.31
CA ASP A 116 -10.11 -0.25 8.45
C ASP A 116 -9.10 0.43 9.37
N LEU A 117 -8.10 1.12 8.82
CA LEU A 117 -7.12 1.86 9.62
C LEU A 117 -7.76 3.00 10.39
N ALA A 118 -8.81 3.62 9.84
CA ALA A 118 -9.51 4.71 10.53
C ALA A 118 -10.07 4.28 11.88
N LYS A 119 -10.38 2.99 12.05
CA LYS A 119 -10.89 2.43 13.30
C LYS A 119 -9.80 2.34 14.38
N HIS A 120 -8.55 2.13 13.99
CA HIS A 120 -7.42 1.93 14.89
C HIS A 120 -6.51 3.14 14.97
N PHE A 121 -6.44 3.92 13.89
CA PHE A 121 -5.59 5.10 13.76
C PHE A 121 -6.40 6.22 13.13
N PRO A 122 -7.34 6.82 13.89
CA PRO A 122 -8.18 7.89 13.33
C PRO A 122 -7.36 9.12 12.97
N TYR A 123 -7.83 9.84 11.97
CA TYR A 123 -7.20 11.09 11.56
C TYR A 123 -7.37 12.16 12.64
N ASP A 124 -6.27 12.89 12.93
CA ASP A 124 -6.28 14.04 13.84
C ASP A 124 -5.61 15.22 13.12
N ALA A 125 -6.42 16.16 12.67
CA ALA A 125 -5.95 17.33 11.91
C ALA A 125 -4.98 18.21 12.71
N ALA A 126 -5.05 18.18 14.04
CA ALA A 126 -4.17 18.99 14.90
C ALA A 126 -2.74 18.44 15.00
N SER A 127 -2.58 17.11 14.85
CA SER A 127 -1.28 16.46 15.03
C SER A 127 -0.79 15.69 13.82
N ASP A 128 -1.67 15.35 12.86
CA ASP A 128 -1.31 14.56 11.71
C ASP A 128 -0.76 15.40 10.59
N SER A 129 0.37 14.96 10.04
CA SER A 129 0.93 15.49 8.82
C SER A 129 1.21 14.31 7.90
N ASN A 130 1.26 14.56 6.60
CA ASN A 130 1.63 13.52 5.65
C ASN A 130 3.13 13.24 5.77
N GLU A 131 3.48 12.15 6.41
CA GLU A 131 4.87 11.78 6.70
C GLU A 131 5.60 11.17 5.51
N LEU A 132 4.84 10.62 4.53
CA LEU A 132 5.39 9.95 3.35
C LEU A 132 4.75 10.51 2.08
N PRO A 133 5.48 10.50 0.94
CA PRO A 133 4.89 10.91 -0.33
C PRO A 133 3.73 10.02 -0.76
N ASP A 134 2.78 10.58 -1.50
CA ASP A 134 1.62 9.85 -2.04
C ASP A 134 1.86 9.31 -3.45
N ASP A 135 2.96 9.68 -4.07
CA ASP A 135 3.26 9.28 -5.44
C ASP A 135 3.56 7.79 -5.53
N VAL A 136 3.15 7.18 -6.65
CA VAL A 136 3.49 5.78 -6.94
C VAL A 136 5.00 5.67 -7.13
N ASP A 137 5.61 4.72 -6.43
CA ASP A 137 7.02 4.40 -6.58
C ASP A 137 7.19 3.36 -7.69
N TYR A 138 8.19 3.54 -8.55
CA TYR A 138 8.50 2.62 -9.64
C TYR A 138 9.85 1.93 -9.46
N GLY A 139 10.34 1.86 -8.24
CA GLY A 139 11.61 1.22 -7.93
C GLY A 139 12.76 2.23 -7.79
N PRO A 140 13.95 1.74 -7.44
CA PRO A 140 15.10 2.61 -7.30
C PRO A 140 15.52 3.20 -8.66
N PRO A 141 16.14 4.39 -8.66
CA PRO A 141 16.62 4.96 -9.91
C PRO A 141 17.62 4.03 -10.57
N SER A 142 17.55 3.91 -11.90
CA SER A 142 18.53 3.15 -12.67
C SER A 142 19.82 3.96 -12.80
N ASN A 143 20.94 3.27 -12.62
CA ASN A 143 22.27 3.86 -12.76
C ASN A 143 22.83 3.59 -14.15
#